data_d30f6f197ff064a83ba3a34454f53fad
#
_entry.id   d30f6f197ff064a83ba3a34454f53fad
#
_cell.length_a   1.000
_cell.length_b   1.000
_cell.length_c   1.000
_cell.angle_alpha   90.00
_cell.angle_beta   90.00
_cell.angle_gamma   90.00
#
_symmetry.space_group_name_H-M   'P 1'
#
loop_
_entity.id
_entity.type
_entity.pdbx_description
1 polymer ?
#
loop_
_entity_poly.entity_id
_entity_poly.type
_entity_poly.pdbx_seq_one_letter_code
_entity_poly.pdbx_strand_id
1 'polypeptide(L)'
;LYEMFNDDINIKLKDYLNELAALLEDRVYNVEDGDDISIDSPDTSRGKARLIEKRFEKTGWIEREFLDGSFVEIITPNTYSISVMRLLREITDEGMTEYNSLVFSTYSALNQAMAENQDRMYEAVIIAENNTEKLDYELRSLYHGIRGHLKNIRDNNDVNFLLKNHFEEYKKLSDRIYHPVKTMDSVFRYSGPIKGILMDLRYNDILLNEMTKKAITIKKYDSDEDAKYDILKTIDKIIDLYNSVALLMQEIDAKHCNYTKQSIDKIRYVMSADHSIKGKLAVLLKAYTSANETGKENIFEMLEENVSLNRQEYIDSGSFYHKNIKSKRSNQPPLAVEVHNDIGEELISEVISRIRNGFSENRVNAD
;
A
#
# COMPACT_ATOMS: atom_id res chain seq x y z
N LEU A 1 24.18 -6.23 -2.00
CA LEU A 1 25.02 -5.04 -1.77
C LEU A 1 24.71 -4.37 -0.43
N TYR A 2 23.45 -3.99 -0.17
CA TYR A 2 23.10 -3.28 1.07
C TYR A 2 23.52 -4.07 2.33
N GLU A 3 23.24 -5.36 2.40
CA GLU A 3 23.60 -6.20 3.54
C GLU A 3 25.12 -6.32 3.73
N MET A 4 25.85 -6.36 2.63
CA MET A 4 27.31 -6.45 2.66
C MET A 4 27.99 -5.17 3.16
N PHE A 5 27.43 -4.01 2.83
CA PHE A 5 28.01 -2.71 3.22
C PHE A 5 27.32 -2.05 4.41
N ASN A 6 26.39 -2.74 5.07
CA ASN A 6 25.70 -2.18 6.24
C ASN A 6 26.63 -2.13 7.47
N ASP A 7 27.47 -3.14 7.63
CA ASP A 7 28.33 -3.29 8.80
C ASP A 7 29.78 -2.85 8.54
N ASP A 8 30.24 -2.97 7.30
CA ASP A 8 31.60 -2.64 6.89
C ASP A 8 31.63 -1.54 5.82
N ILE A 9 32.40 -0.49 6.05
CA ILE A 9 32.57 0.61 5.09
C ILE A 9 33.35 0.14 3.86
N ASN A 10 34.35 -0.73 4.04
CA ASN A 10 35.21 -1.23 3.00
C ASN A 10 35.32 -2.75 3.11
N ILE A 11 35.11 -3.46 2.03
CA ILE A 11 35.17 -4.92 1.98
C ILE A 11 36.34 -5.34 1.06
N LYS A 12 37.17 -6.30 1.47
CA LYS A 12 38.20 -6.86 0.61
C LYS A 12 37.53 -7.51 -0.62
N LEU A 13 38.10 -7.27 -1.81
CA LEU A 13 37.56 -7.81 -3.06
C LEU A 13 37.33 -9.34 -2.99
N LYS A 14 38.20 -10.06 -2.35
CA LYS A 14 38.10 -11.53 -2.20
C LYS A 14 36.89 -11.93 -1.35
N ASP A 15 36.66 -11.23 -0.25
CA ASP A 15 35.55 -11.51 0.68
C ASP A 15 34.22 -11.11 0.06
N TYR A 16 34.19 -9.95 -0.60
CA TYR A 16 33.04 -9.51 -1.40
C TYR A 16 32.62 -10.54 -2.46
N LEU A 17 33.59 -11.03 -3.26
CA LEU A 17 33.30 -12.02 -4.31
C LEU A 17 32.82 -13.35 -3.74
N ASN A 18 33.36 -13.78 -2.60
CA ASN A 18 32.90 -15.01 -1.95
C ASN A 18 31.49 -14.90 -1.41
N GLU A 19 31.16 -13.80 -0.76
CA GLU A 19 29.84 -13.56 -0.21
C GLU A 19 28.80 -13.39 -1.33
N LEU A 20 29.14 -12.62 -2.38
CA LEU A 20 28.30 -12.47 -3.54
C LEU A 20 28.07 -13.80 -4.27
N ALA A 21 29.09 -14.66 -4.39
CA ALA A 21 28.98 -15.98 -4.95
C ALA A 21 28.05 -16.90 -4.14
N ALA A 22 28.11 -16.83 -2.80
CA ALA A 22 27.21 -17.57 -1.92
C ALA A 22 25.75 -17.12 -2.09
N LEU A 23 25.51 -15.82 -2.20
CA LEU A 23 24.16 -15.27 -2.43
C LEU A 23 23.57 -15.64 -3.83
N LEU A 24 24.43 -15.97 -4.79
CA LEU A 24 24.05 -16.33 -6.14
C LEU A 24 23.97 -17.85 -6.40
N GLU A 25 24.26 -18.67 -5.41
CA GLU A 25 24.34 -20.13 -5.56
C GLU A 25 23.01 -20.72 -6.04
N ASP A 26 21.88 -20.22 -5.53
CA ASP A 26 20.54 -20.68 -5.87
C ASP A 26 19.81 -19.77 -6.88
N ARG A 27 20.47 -18.75 -7.43
CA ARG A 27 19.83 -17.79 -8.32
C ARG A 27 20.26 -17.94 -9.77
N VAL A 28 19.27 -17.93 -10.68
CA VAL A 28 19.53 -17.88 -12.12
C VAL A 28 19.90 -16.45 -12.49
N TYR A 29 21.11 -16.24 -12.95
CA TYR A 29 21.57 -14.99 -13.54
C TYR A 29 21.83 -15.22 -15.04
N ASN A 30 21.14 -14.46 -15.88
CA ASN A 30 21.32 -14.53 -17.32
C ASN A 30 22.43 -13.54 -17.75
N VAL A 31 23.36 -14.03 -18.56
CA VAL A 31 24.38 -13.19 -19.20
C VAL A 31 23.67 -12.32 -20.25
N GLU A 32 23.90 -11.00 -20.18
CA GLU A 32 23.33 -10.05 -21.11
C GLU A 32 24.36 -9.58 -22.16
N ASP A 33 23.86 -9.06 -23.30
CA ASP A 33 24.70 -8.48 -24.33
C ASP A 33 25.53 -7.31 -23.77
N GLY A 34 26.86 -7.46 -23.77
CA GLY A 34 27.82 -6.49 -23.24
C GLY A 34 28.52 -6.91 -21.93
N ASP A 35 28.20 -8.07 -21.39
CA ASP A 35 28.97 -8.68 -20.33
C ASP A 35 30.33 -9.19 -20.85
N ASP A 36 31.39 -9.04 -20.06
CA ASP A 36 32.74 -9.43 -20.45
C ASP A 36 32.90 -10.97 -20.38
N ILE A 37 32.74 -11.62 -21.53
CA ILE A 37 32.79 -13.09 -21.69
C ILE A 37 34.21 -13.66 -21.46
N SER A 38 35.22 -12.83 -21.28
CA SER A 38 36.61 -13.27 -21.02
C SER A 38 36.82 -13.84 -19.61
N ILE A 39 35.77 -13.93 -18.80
CA ILE A 39 35.83 -14.46 -17.46
C ILE A 39 35.69 -15.98 -17.46
N ASP A 40 36.64 -16.67 -16.88
CA ASP A 40 36.65 -18.13 -16.73
C ASP A 40 35.33 -18.64 -16.13
N SER A 41 34.61 -19.45 -16.90
CA SER A 41 33.39 -20.16 -16.49
C SER A 41 32.26 -19.26 -15.97
N PRO A 42 31.52 -18.54 -16.86
CA PRO A 42 30.42 -17.66 -16.47
C PRO A 42 29.25 -18.41 -15.78
N ASP A 43 29.16 -19.72 -15.94
CA ASP A 43 28.12 -20.54 -15.33
C ASP A 43 28.35 -20.86 -13.85
N THR A 44 29.54 -20.62 -13.31
CA THR A 44 29.84 -20.82 -11.91
C THR A 44 29.38 -19.62 -11.07
N SER A 45 28.96 -19.87 -9.80
CA SER A 45 28.55 -18.79 -8.88
C SER A 45 29.64 -17.72 -8.73
N ARG A 46 30.91 -18.12 -8.78
CA ARG A 46 32.04 -17.19 -8.71
C ARG A 46 32.23 -16.40 -10.02
N GLY A 47 31.98 -17.00 -11.17
CA GLY A 47 31.96 -16.29 -12.46
C GLY A 47 30.85 -15.25 -12.51
N LYS A 48 29.65 -15.62 -12.06
CA LYS A 48 28.50 -14.71 -11.95
C LYS A 48 28.79 -13.55 -10.99
N ALA A 49 29.45 -13.83 -9.84
CA ALA A 49 29.83 -12.78 -8.89
C ALA A 49 30.80 -11.75 -9.50
N ARG A 50 31.78 -12.23 -10.28
CA ARG A 50 32.71 -11.34 -10.99
C ARG A 50 32.04 -10.50 -12.09
N LEU A 51 31.10 -11.09 -12.82
CA LEU A 51 30.31 -10.35 -13.82
C LEU A 51 29.49 -9.21 -13.16
N ILE A 52 28.81 -9.52 -12.09
CA ILE A 52 28.03 -8.54 -11.34
C ILE A 52 28.93 -7.45 -10.74
N GLU A 53 30.05 -7.84 -10.18
CA GLU A 53 31.01 -6.91 -9.61
C GLU A 53 31.54 -5.93 -10.67
N LYS A 54 32.03 -6.42 -11.84
CA LYS A 54 32.45 -5.57 -12.94
C LYS A 54 31.33 -4.68 -13.47
N ARG A 55 30.09 -5.18 -13.50
CA ARG A 55 28.92 -4.40 -13.90
C ARG A 55 28.66 -3.25 -12.94
N PHE A 56 28.74 -3.49 -11.63
CA PHE A 56 28.59 -2.46 -10.62
C PHE A 56 29.70 -1.43 -10.66
N GLU A 57 30.94 -1.86 -10.92
CA GLU A 57 32.08 -0.95 -11.14
C GLU A 57 31.86 -0.10 -12.40
N LYS A 58 31.52 -0.72 -13.54
CA LYS A 58 31.26 -0.03 -14.81
C LYS A 58 30.10 0.97 -14.73
N THR A 59 29.07 0.67 -13.96
CA THR A 59 27.90 1.53 -13.76
C THR A 59 28.08 2.52 -12.60
N GLY A 60 29.23 2.51 -11.93
CA GLY A 60 29.57 3.48 -10.89
C GLY A 60 28.93 3.23 -9.54
N TRP A 61 28.38 2.03 -9.29
CA TRP A 61 27.82 1.69 -7.98
C TRP A 61 28.87 1.45 -6.91
N ILE A 62 30.01 0.91 -7.33
CA ILE A 62 31.15 0.60 -6.49
C ILE A 62 32.44 1.08 -7.15
N GLU A 63 33.46 1.33 -6.35
CA GLU A 63 34.81 1.65 -6.79
C GLU A 63 35.78 0.66 -6.17
N ARG A 64 36.87 0.38 -6.91
CA ARG A 64 38.00 -0.40 -6.39
C ARG A 64 39.12 0.54 -5.96
N GLU A 65 39.60 0.30 -4.79
CA GLU A 65 40.72 1.03 -4.21
C GLU A 65 41.74 0.06 -3.59
N PHE A 66 42.94 0.53 -3.39
CA PHE A 66 43.93 -0.20 -2.62
C PHE A 66 43.92 0.31 -1.19
N LEU A 67 43.93 -0.61 -0.24
CA LEU A 67 44.05 -0.25 1.17
C LEU A 67 45.39 0.45 1.39
N ASP A 68 45.36 1.61 2.05
CA ASP A 68 46.53 2.44 2.30
C ASP A 68 47.71 1.62 2.84
N GLY A 69 48.86 1.68 2.12
CA GLY A 69 50.08 0.97 2.49
C GLY A 69 50.07 -0.55 2.22
N SER A 70 49.09 -1.07 1.50
CA SER A 70 49.02 -2.49 1.13
C SER A 70 48.60 -2.69 -0.33
N PHE A 71 48.91 -3.87 -0.88
CA PHE A 71 48.40 -4.28 -2.22
C PHE A 71 47.04 -5.01 -2.14
N VAL A 72 46.29 -4.82 -1.06
CA VAL A 72 45.00 -5.44 -0.89
C VAL A 72 43.94 -4.56 -1.57
N GLU A 73 43.28 -5.13 -2.57
CA GLU A 73 42.14 -4.47 -3.22
C GLU A 73 40.90 -4.51 -2.31
N ILE A 74 40.30 -3.37 -2.13
CA ILE A 74 39.03 -3.18 -1.40
C ILE A 74 37.96 -2.62 -2.35
N ILE A 75 36.73 -2.92 -2.03
CA ILE A 75 35.55 -2.37 -2.71
C ILE A 75 34.86 -1.39 -1.79
N THR A 76 34.57 -0.21 -2.33
CA THR A 76 33.89 0.88 -1.63
C THR A 76 32.65 1.29 -2.43
N PRO A 77 31.47 1.36 -1.83
CA PRO A 77 30.29 1.86 -2.51
C PRO A 77 30.33 3.38 -2.64
N ASN A 78 29.88 3.89 -3.76
CA ASN A 78 29.71 5.34 -3.95
C ASN A 78 28.60 5.89 -3.02
N THR A 79 28.72 7.15 -2.60
CA THR A 79 27.79 7.78 -1.65
C THR A 79 26.34 7.72 -2.11
N TYR A 80 26.09 7.96 -3.41
CA TYR A 80 24.73 7.86 -3.95
C TYR A 80 24.24 6.42 -4.00
N SER A 81 25.11 5.44 -4.19
CA SER A 81 24.77 4.01 -4.22
C SER A 81 24.23 3.55 -2.88
N ILE A 82 24.83 3.97 -1.77
CA ILE A 82 24.33 3.68 -0.41
C ILE A 82 22.92 4.23 -0.25
N SER A 83 22.70 5.47 -0.67
CA SER A 83 21.38 6.11 -0.56
C SER A 83 20.30 5.39 -1.38
N VAL A 84 20.63 5.00 -2.62
CA VAL A 84 19.70 4.26 -3.50
C VAL A 84 19.45 2.84 -2.97
N MET A 85 20.48 2.13 -2.52
CA MET A 85 20.35 0.79 -1.92
C MET A 85 19.45 0.83 -0.68
N ARG A 86 19.63 1.84 0.17
CA ARG A 86 18.78 2.06 1.34
C ARG A 86 17.32 2.29 0.92
N LEU A 87 17.09 3.15 -0.08
CA LEU A 87 15.74 3.41 -0.62
C LEU A 87 15.10 2.12 -1.18
N LEU A 88 15.86 1.33 -1.95
CA LEU A 88 15.36 0.06 -2.49
C LEU A 88 15.02 -0.93 -1.38
N ARG A 89 15.81 -0.97 -0.32
CA ARG A 89 15.51 -1.80 0.85
C ARG A 89 14.26 -1.31 1.58
N GLU A 90 14.13 -0.02 1.81
CA GLU A 90 12.94 0.56 2.44
C GLU A 90 11.65 0.26 1.64
N ILE A 91 11.75 0.17 0.30
CA ILE A 91 10.62 -0.22 -0.57
C ILE A 91 10.32 -1.74 -0.46
N THR A 92 11.33 -2.57 -0.28
CA THR A 92 11.20 -4.04 -0.20
C THR A 92 10.91 -4.54 1.21
N ASP A 93 11.47 -3.89 2.22
CA ASP A 93 11.14 -4.14 3.62
C ASP A 93 9.78 -3.52 3.91
N GLU A 94 8.76 -4.36 4.00
CA GLU A 94 7.43 -3.99 4.49
C GLU A 94 7.47 -3.65 6.00
N GLY A 95 8.36 -2.73 6.40
CA GLY A 95 8.52 -2.28 7.77
C GLY A 95 7.23 -1.69 8.31
N MET A 96 6.86 -2.03 9.54
CA MET A 96 5.74 -1.38 10.22
C MET A 96 6.10 0.07 10.47
N THR A 97 5.45 0.99 9.76
CA THR A 97 5.57 2.41 10.10
C THR A 97 4.76 2.66 11.36
N GLU A 98 5.42 3.03 12.44
CA GLU A 98 4.75 3.41 13.68
C GLU A 98 4.19 4.84 13.58
N TYR A 99 3.03 4.97 12.96
CA TYR A 99 2.35 6.27 12.80
C TYR A 99 2.15 7.01 14.12
N ASN A 100 1.84 6.26 15.18
CA ASN A 100 1.66 6.82 16.53
C ASN A 100 2.94 7.49 17.04
N SER A 101 4.11 6.92 16.75
CA SER A 101 5.39 7.46 17.16
C SER A 101 5.73 8.76 16.46
N LEU A 102 5.39 8.90 15.17
CA LEU A 102 5.62 10.13 14.40
C LEU A 102 4.84 11.31 14.98
N VAL A 103 3.54 11.13 15.25
CA VAL A 103 2.68 12.19 15.81
C VAL A 103 3.08 12.52 17.24
N PHE A 104 3.33 11.50 18.06
CA PHE A 104 3.76 11.69 19.45
C PHE A 104 5.12 12.37 19.53
N SER A 105 6.08 11.97 18.68
CA SER A 105 7.41 12.60 18.60
C SER A 105 7.32 14.07 18.18
N THR A 106 6.46 14.40 17.22
CA THR A 106 6.17 15.77 16.81
C THR A 106 5.64 16.60 17.99
N TYR A 107 4.62 16.09 18.65
CA TYR A 107 4.05 16.77 19.82
C TYR A 107 5.09 16.95 20.94
N SER A 108 5.82 15.88 21.25
CA SER A 108 6.81 15.91 22.35
C SER A 108 7.95 16.89 22.06
N ALA A 109 8.47 16.91 20.83
CA ALA A 109 9.52 17.84 20.43
C ALA A 109 9.07 19.31 20.56
N LEU A 110 7.90 19.62 20.01
CA LEU A 110 7.36 20.99 20.08
C LEU A 110 7.00 21.40 21.51
N ASN A 111 6.35 20.52 22.26
CA ASN A 111 5.93 20.81 23.63
C ASN A 111 7.14 20.98 24.58
N GLN A 112 8.16 20.14 24.46
CA GLN A 112 9.38 20.25 25.26
C GLN A 112 10.16 21.52 24.93
N ALA A 113 10.28 21.87 23.65
CA ALA A 113 10.94 23.09 23.23
C ALA A 113 10.20 24.33 23.72
N MET A 114 8.85 24.33 23.76
CA MET A 114 8.05 25.41 24.25
C MET A 114 8.14 25.58 25.79
N ALA A 115 8.19 24.46 26.52
CA ALA A 115 8.16 24.43 27.96
C ALA A 115 9.51 24.70 28.63
N GLU A 116 10.58 24.12 28.09
CA GLU A 116 11.87 24.02 28.78
C GLU A 116 13.04 24.67 28.04
N ASN A 117 12.98 24.77 26.73
CA ASN A 117 14.19 25.04 25.93
C ASN A 117 13.89 25.76 24.61
N GLN A 118 13.48 27.01 24.71
CA GLN A 118 13.12 27.84 23.54
C GLN A 118 14.25 27.93 22.52
N ASP A 119 15.51 27.82 22.95
CA ASP A 119 16.69 27.77 22.06
C ASP A 119 16.66 26.59 21.07
N ARG A 120 15.90 25.53 21.38
CA ARG A 120 15.76 24.33 20.51
C ARG A 120 14.50 24.35 19.66
N MET A 121 13.76 25.44 19.66
CA MET A 121 12.49 25.50 18.91
C MET A 121 12.70 25.31 17.41
N TYR A 122 13.80 25.81 16.86
CA TYR A 122 14.13 25.61 15.44
C TYR A 122 14.27 24.12 15.09
N GLU A 123 15.05 23.37 15.88
CA GLU A 123 15.22 21.92 15.69
C GLU A 123 13.88 21.17 15.87
N ALA A 124 13.08 21.58 16.86
CA ALA A 124 11.76 20.98 17.09
C ALA A 124 10.82 21.17 15.89
N VAL A 125 10.85 22.34 15.25
CA VAL A 125 10.06 22.60 14.03
C VAL A 125 10.56 21.75 12.85
N ILE A 126 11.87 21.58 12.70
CA ILE A 126 12.43 20.70 11.65
C ILE A 126 12.04 19.22 11.89
N ILE A 127 12.09 18.76 13.14
CA ILE A 127 11.63 17.41 13.51
C ILE A 127 10.14 17.26 13.19
N ALA A 128 9.34 18.28 13.55
CA ALA A 128 7.91 18.31 13.28
C ALA A 128 7.61 18.25 11.77
N GLU A 129 8.35 19.01 10.96
CA GLU A 129 8.23 18.99 9.49
C GLU A 129 8.51 17.58 8.95
N ASN A 130 9.68 17.03 9.25
CA ASN A 130 10.08 15.71 8.77
C ASN A 130 9.09 14.60 9.15
N ASN A 131 8.65 14.59 10.41
CA ASN A 131 7.68 13.60 10.89
C ASN A 131 6.32 13.76 10.22
N THR A 132 5.88 15.00 9.98
CA THR A 132 4.58 15.29 9.37
C THR A 132 4.58 14.97 7.88
N GLU A 133 5.67 15.27 7.18
CA GLU A 133 5.85 14.86 5.78
C GLU A 133 5.86 13.34 5.63
N LYS A 134 6.57 12.66 6.53
CA LYS A 134 6.59 11.20 6.54
C LYS A 134 5.20 10.62 6.80
N LEU A 135 4.45 11.19 7.74
CA LEU A 135 3.06 10.80 8.02
C LEU A 135 2.16 10.96 6.78
N ASP A 136 2.22 12.13 6.12
CA ASP A 136 1.43 12.40 4.91
C ASP A 136 1.80 11.44 3.77
N TYR A 137 3.10 11.22 3.55
CA TYR A 137 3.58 10.27 2.54
C TYR A 137 3.05 8.85 2.78
N GLU A 138 3.14 8.36 4.00
CA GLU A 138 2.69 7.02 4.36
C GLU A 138 1.17 6.85 4.22
N LEU A 139 0.40 7.85 4.64
CA LEU A 139 -1.06 7.84 4.47
C LEU A 139 -1.46 7.84 2.99
N ARG A 140 -0.77 8.63 2.15
CA ARG A 140 -0.99 8.64 0.70
C ARG A 140 -0.57 7.31 0.06
N SER A 141 0.54 6.74 0.51
CA SER A 141 1.00 5.43 0.06
C SER A 141 -0.05 4.34 0.34
N LEU A 142 -0.63 4.33 1.55
CA LEU A 142 -1.72 3.43 1.92
C LEU A 142 -2.95 3.63 1.00
N TYR A 143 -3.35 4.87 0.76
CA TYR A 143 -4.45 5.19 -0.14
C TYR A 143 -4.23 4.65 -1.57
N HIS A 144 -3.02 4.79 -2.10
CA HIS A 144 -2.65 4.27 -3.41
C HIS A 144 -2.51 2.75 -3.42
N GLY A 145 -2.00 2.15 -2.35
CA GLY A 145 -1.91 0.70 -2.17
C GLY A 145 -3.30 0.03 -2.25
N ILE A 146 -4.28 0.56 -1.53
CA ILE A 146 -5.68 0.06 -1.59
C ILE A 146 -6.24 0.17 -3.02
N ARG A 147 -5.93 1.25 -3.73
CA ARG A 147 -6.33 1.42 -5.14
C ARG A 147 -5.68 0.37 -6.05
N GLY A 148 -4.43 0.01 -5.80
CA GLY A 148 -3.73 -1.06 -6.54
C GLY A 148 -4.44 -2.41 -6.38
N HIS A 149 -4.79 -2.77 -5.15
CA HIS A 149 -5.55 -3.99 -4.87
C HIS A 149 -6.94 -4.00 -5.50
N LEU A 150 -7.65 -2.85 -5.52
CA LEU A 150 -8.92 -2.70 -6.22
C LEU A 150 -8.80 -2.99 -7.72
N LYS A 151 -7.73 -2.49 -8.35
CA LYS A 151 -7.46 -2.75 -9.77
C LYS A 151 -7.20 -4.24 -10.01
N ASN A 152 -6.36 -4.87 -9.19
CA ASN A 152 -6.04 -6.29 -9.30
C ASN A 152 -7.29 -7.18 -9.23
N ILE A 153 -8.23 -6.88 -8.31
CA ILE A 153 -9.49 -7.61 -8.20
C ILE A 153 -10.36 -7.41 -9.44
N ARG A 154 -10.41 -6.20 -9.97
CA ARG A 154 -11.25 -5.89 -11.14
C ARG A 154 -10.78 -6.60 -12.38
N ASP A 155 -9.46 -6.65 -12.59
CA ASP A 155 -8.84 -7.15 -13.81
C ASP A 155 -8.72 -8.68 -13.84
N ASN A 156 -8.80 -9.36 -12.68
CA ASN A 156 -8.69 -10.81 -12.58
C ASN A 156 -10.04 -11.50 -12.33
N ASN A 157 -10.18 -12.70 -12.94
CA ASN A 157 -11.36 -13.56 -12.78
C ASN A 157 -11.00 -14.96 -12.21
N ASP A 158 -9.74 -15.21 -11.87
CA ASP A 158 -9.33 -16.45 -11.25
C ASP A 158 -9.68 -16.45 -9.76
N VAL A 159 -10.46 -17.45 -9.31
CA VAL A 159 -10.91 -17.58 -7.92
C VAL A 159 -9.73 -17.69 -6.96
N ASN A 160 -8.73 -18.52 -7.30
CA ASN A 160 -7.57 -18.73 -6.43
C ASN A 160 -6.76 -17.43 -6.26
N PHE A 161 -6.58 -16.69 -7.36
CA PHE A 161 -5.92 -15.38 -7.30
C PHE A 161 -6.72 -14.39 -6.45
N LEU A 162 -8.04 -14.31 -6.62
CA LEU A 162 -8.90 -13.40 -5.86
C LEU A 162 -8.88 -13.72 -4.36
N LEU A 163 -8.95 -15.01 -3.99
CA LEU A 163 -8.88 -15.46 -2.60
C LEU A 163 -7.51 -15.15 -2.00
N LYS A 164 -6.43 -15.48 -2.70
CA LYS A 164 -5.07 -15.18 -2.24
C LYS A 164 -4.85 -13.68 -2.06
N ASN A 165 -5.23 -12.88 -3.05
CA ASN A 165 -5.08 -11.43 -2.98
C ASN A 165 -5.88 -10.83 -1.81
N HIS A 166 -7.13 -11.27 -1.58
CA HIS A 166 -7.97 -10.74 -0.49
C HIS A 166 -7.52 -11.21 0.89
N PHE A 167 -7.30 -12.52 1.07
CA PHE A 167 -7.06 -13.11 2.40
C PHE A 167 -5.59 -13.14 2.81
N GLU A 168 -4.65 -13.09 1.88
CA GLU A 168 -3.23 -13.09 2.20
C GLU A 168 -2.60 -11.72 2.01
N GLU A 169 -2.67 -11.16 0.81
CA GLU A 169 -1.95 -9.92 0.48
C GLU A 169 -2.63 -8.68 1.08
N TYR A 170 -3.94 -8.52 0.81
CA TYR A 170 -4.66 -7.37 1.34
C TYR A 170 -4.87 -7.43 2.85
N LYS A 171 -5.05 -8.62 3.39
CA LYS A 171 -5.13 -8.79 4.85
C LYS A 171 -3.84 -8.35 5.52
N LYS A 172 -2.66 -8.67 4.99
CA LYS A 172 -1.39 -8.18 5.50
C LYS A 172 -1.33 -6.65 5.47
N LEU A 173 -1.72 -6.02 4.36
CA LEU A 173 -1.79 -4.56 4.26
C LEU A 173 -2.77 -3.98 5.29
N SER A 174 -3.95 -4.58 5.44
CA SER A 174 -4.96 -4.13 6.39
C SER A 174 -4.48 -4.26 7.83
N ASP A 175 -3.93 -5.40 8.22
CA ASP A 175 -3.52 -5.67 9.61
C ASP A 175 -2.28 -4.86 10.00
N ARG A 176 -1.34 -4.68 9.06
CA ARG A 176 -0.07 -3.99 9.33
C ARG A 176 -0.16 -2.47 9.26
N ILE A 177 -0.96 -1.94 8.35
CA ILE A 177 -0.98 -0.51 8.05
C ILE A 177 -2.34 0.12 8.36
N TYR A 178 -3.43 -0.40 7.76
CA TYR A 178 -4.75 0.22 7.89
C TYR A 178 -5.29 0.20 9.32
N HIS A 179 -5.25 -0.94 9.99
CA HIS A 179 -5.75 -1.03 11.37
C HIS A 179 -4.96 -0.17 12.36
N PRO A 180 -3.62 -0.15 12.35
CA PRO A 180 -2.84 0.79 13.17
C PRO A 180 -3.17 2.25 12.87
N VAL A 181 -3.35 2.62 11.61
CA VAL A 181 -3.75 3.98 11.21
C VAL A 181 -5.15 4.32 11.75
N LYS A 182 -6.12 3.41 11.60
CA LYS A 182 -7.49 3.62 12.06
C LYS A 182 -7.62 3.72 13.59
N THR A 183 -6.81 2.96 14.31
CA THR A 183 -6.77 2.98 15.78
C THR A 183 -5.83 4.04 16.33
N MET A 184 -5.34 4.94 15.49
CA MET A 184 -4.38 5.97 15.83
C MET A 184 -5.04 7.12 16.61
N ASP A 185 -5.31 6.89 17.89
CA ASP A 185 -5.81 7.94 18.79
C ASP A 185 -4.87 9.15 18.88
N SER A 186 -3.58 8.95 18.59
CA SER A 186 -2.57 10.01 18.68
C SER A 186 -2.81 11.17 17.73
N VAL A 187 -3.26 10.91 16.48
CA VAL A 187 -3.57 12.01 15.54
C VAL A 187 -4.69 12.88 16.07
N PHE A 188 -5.79 12.27 16.49
CA PHE A 188 -6.93 13.03 17.02
C PHE A 188 -6.59 13.71 18.34
N ARG A 189 -5.79 13.07 19.18
CA ARG A 189 -5.40 13.60 20.50
C ARG A 189 -4.40 14.75 20.40
N TYR A 190 -3.40 14.66 19.53
CA TYR A 190 -2.28 15.62 19.49
C TYR A 190 -2.35 16.62 18.35
N SER A 191 -3.18 16.42 17.32
CA SER A 191 -3.35 17.37 16.21
C SER A 191 -3.75 18.78 16.69
N GLY A 192 -4.71 18.87 17.63
CA GLY A 192 -5.11 20.14 18.23
C GLY A 192 -3.97 20.82 18.97
N PRO A 193 -3.34 20.17 19.96
CA PRO A 193 -2.16 20.71 20.68
C PRO A 193 -1.00 21.09 19.76
N ILE A 194 -0.64 20.26 18.76
CA ILE A 194 0.42 20.60 17.80
C ILE A 194 0.09 21.89 17.05
N LYS A 195 -1.12 22.00 16.50
CA LYS A 195 -1.57 23.21 15.80
C LYS A 195 -1.59 24.43 16.73
N GLY A 196 -2.00 24.25 17.98
CA GLY A 196 -1.98 25.31 18.98
C GLY A 196 -0.57 25.86 19.20
N ILE A 197 0.40 24.98 19.47
CA ILE A 197 1.81 25.38 19.66
C ILE A 197 2.35 26.11 18.41
N LEU A 198 2.08 25.58 17.23
CA LEU A 198 2.54 26.18 15.97
C LEU A 198 1.88 27.53 15.68
N MET A 199 0.61 27.70 16.02
CA MET A 199 -0.08 28.99 15.93
C MET A 199 0.49 30.02 16.90
N ASP A 200 0.74 29.63 18.17
CA ASP A 200 1.38 30.49 19.15
C ASP A 200 2.78 30.91 18.68
N LEU A 201 3.53 29.98 18.13
CA LEU A 201 4.86 30.23 17.57
C LEU A 201 4.81 31.22 16.39
N ARG A 202 3.83 31.06 15.48
CA ARG A 202 3.64 31.94 14.33
C ARG A 202 3.48 33.40 14.68
N TYR A 203 2.85 33.69 15.81
CA TYR A 203 2.58 35.06 16.28
C TYR A 203 3.59 35.56 17.32
N ASN A 204 4.57 34.76 17.69
CA ASN A 204 5.59 35.12 18.65
C ASN A 204 6.87 35.60 17.96
N ASP A 205 6.99 36.91 17.74
CA ASP A 205 8.14 37.53 17.07
C ASP A 205 9.47 37.28 17.80
N ILE A 206 9.47 37.09 19.12
CA ILE A 206 10.69 36.84 19.88
C ILE A 206 11.24 35.47 19.51
N LEU A 207 10.42 34.44 19.57
CA LEU A 207 10.80 33.07 19.22
C LEU A 207 11.16 32.93 17.73
N LEU A 208 10.40 33.60 16.86
CA LEU A 208 10.73 33.64 15.43
C LEU A 208 12.11 34.22 15.15
N ASN A 209 12.46 35.31 15.82
CA ASN A 209 13.76 35.95 15.67
C ASN A 209 14.90 35.06 16.22
N GLU A 210 14.68 34.34 17.31
CA GLU A 210 15.65 33.36 17.84
C GLU A 210 15.86 32.18 16.88
N MET A 211 14.77 31.64 16.37
CA MET A 211 14.82 30.58 15.33
C MET A 211 15.55 31.03 14.07
N THR A 212 15.30 32.26 13.61
CA THR A 212 15.96 32.85 12.45
C THR A 212 17.47 32.95 12.67
N LYS A 213 17.90 33.48 13.83
CA LYS A 213 19.33 33.53 14.18
C LYS A 213 19.97 32.16 14.20
N LYS A 214 19.26 31.16 14.74
CA LYS A 214 19.75 29.79 14.77
C LYS A 214 19.93 29.22 13.36
N ALA A 215 18.92 29.41 12.49
CA ALA A 215 18.95 28.96 11.10
C ALA A 215 20.15 29.54 10.32
N ILE A 216 20.50 30.81 10.56
CA ILE A 216 21.66 31.47 9.96
C ILE A 216 22.96 30.94 10.56
N THR A 217 23.02 30.73 11.88
CA THR A 217 24.20 30.18 12.53
C THR A 217 24.59 28.81 11.97
N ILE A 218 23.62 28.00 11.58
CA ILE A 218 23.81 26.68 10.92
C ILE A 218 24.17 26.84 9.42
N LYS A 219 24.24 28.09 8.91
CA LYS A 219 24.52 28.42 7.49
C LYS A 219 23.50 27.81 6.51
N LYS A 220 22.27 27.67 6.91
CA LYS A 220 21.19 27.22 6.02
C LYS A 220 20.67 28.39 5.14
N TYR A 221 20.77 29.61 5.65
CA TYR A 221 20.34 30.83 4.96
C TYR A 221 21.37 31.94 5.10
N ASP A 222 21.43 32.82 4.09
CA ASP A 222 22.32 33.98 4.04
C ASP A 222 21.62 35.28 4.51
N SER A 223 20.28 35.29 4.53
CA SER A 223 19.44 36.44 4.88
C SER A 223 18.46 36.12 6.02
N ASP A 224 18.28 37.08 6.93
CA ASP A 224 17.28 36.99 8.01
C ASP A 224 15.87 36.90 7.46
N GLU A 225 15.57 37.64 6.38
CA GLU A 225 14.25 37.67 5.76
C GLU A 225 13.88 36.33 5.12
N ASP A 226 14.83 35.72 4.40
CA ASP A 226 14.63 34.41 3.77
C ASP A 226 14.45 33.32 4.81
N ALA A 227 15.26 33.34 5.88
CA ALA A 227 15.15 32.39 6.98
C ALA A 227 13.79 32.52 7.69
N LYS A 228 13.34 33.73 8.00
CA LYS A 228 12.05 33.98 8.64
C LYS A 228 10.88 33.54 7.76
N TYR A 229 10.98 33.83 6.45
CA TYR A 229 9.96 33.42 5.47
C TYR A 229 9.83 31.89 5.39
N ASP A 230 10.95 31.18 5.30
CA ASP A 230 10.96 29.72 5.18
C ASP A 230 10.46 29.04 6.46
N ILE A 231 10.82 29.57 7.64
CA ILE A 231 10.30 29.08 8.91
C ILE A 231 8.78 29.25 9.01
N LEU A 232 8.25 30.41 8.63
CA LEU A 232 6.79 30.63 8.62
C LEU A 232 6.09 29.72 7.62
N LYS A 233 6.66 29.54 6.45
CA LYS A 233 6.16 28.61 5.42
C LYS A 233 6.17 27.17 5.92
N THR A 234 7.20 26.75 6.63
CA THR A 234 7.28 25.41 7.25
C THR A 234 6.19 25.22 8.30
N ILE A 235 5.97 26.22 9.17
CA ILE A 235 4.89 26.19 10.18
C ILE A 235 3.53 26.05 9.50
N ASP A 236 3.25 26.88 8.49
CA ASP A 236 1.99 26.84 7.76
C ASP A 236 1.79 25.48 7.06
N LYS A 237 2.83 24.92 6.44
CA LYS A 237 2.82 23.61 5.81
C LYS A 237 2.46 22.51 6.79
N ILE A 238 3.05 22.50 7.99
CA ILE A 238 2.74 21.51 9.03
C ILE A 238 1.27 21.62 9.45
N ILE A 239 0.77 22.83 9.68
CA ILE A 239 -0.62 23.08 10.05
C ILE A 239 -1.57 22.59 8.97
N ASP A 240 -1.30 22.87 7.70
CA ASP A 240 -2.12 22.47 6.56
C ASP A 240 -2.13 20.94 6.40
N LEU A 241 -0.99 20.28 6.59
CA LEU A 241 -0.91 18.83 6.57
C LEU A 241 -1.78 18.21 7.68
N TYR A 242 -1.70 18.70 8.92
CA TYR A 242 -2.56 18.21 10.01
C TYR A 242 -4.05 18.50 9.78
N ASN A 243 -4.40 19.57 9.08
CA ASN A 243 -5.78 19.85 8.69
C ASN A 243 -6.28 18.86 7.63
N SER A 244 -5.42 18.43 6.71
CA SER A 244 -5.77 17.49 5.65
C SER A 244 -5.80 16.02 6.09
N VAL A 245 -5.08 15.65 7.14
CA VAL A 245 -4.98 14.26 7.63
C VAL A 245 -6.35 13.65 7.94
N ALA A 246 -7.23 14.40 8.62
CA ALA A 246 -8.56 13.88 8.96
C ALA A 246 -9.40 13.53 7.71
N LEU A 247 -9.34 14.36 6.68
CA LEU A 247 -10.02 14.12 5.41
C LEU A 247 -9.40 12.91 4.68
N LEU A 248 -8.07 12.84 4.64
CA LEU A 248 -7.35 11.73 4.01
C LEU A 248 -7.67 10.40 4.70
N MET A 249 -7.79 10.37 6.03
CA MET A 249 -8.20 9.18 6.77
C MET A 249 -9.64 8.75 6.42
N GLN A 250 -10.56 9.70 6.26
CA GLN A 250 -11.93 9.38 5.81
C GLN A 250 -11.94 8.79 4.39
N GLU A 251 -11.11 9.33 3.50
CA GLU A 251 -10.99 8.79 2.14
C GLU A 251 -10.37 7.39 2.13
N ILE A 252 -9.37 7.11 2.98
CA ILE A 252 -8.78 5.78 3.16
C ILE A 252 -9.84 4.81 3.67
N ASP A 253 -10.62 5.17 4.68
CA ASP A 253 -11.73 4.36 5.20
C ASP A 253 -12.76 4.04 4.12
N ALA A 254 -13.19 5.05 3.37
CA ALA A 254 -14.15 4.86 2.28
C ALA A 254 -13.60 3.90 1.20
N LYS A 255 -12.31 4.02 0.86
CA LYS A 255 -11.66 3.12 -0.09
C LYS A 255 -11.51 1.70 0.44
N HIS A 256 -11.14 1.54 1.71
CA HIS A 256 -11.06 0.24 2.35
C HIS A 256 -12.43 -0.46 2.36
N CYS A 257 -13.49 0.22 2.77
CA CYS A 257 -14.85 -0.31 2.75
C CYS A 257 -15.29 -0.70 1.32
N ASN A 258 -14.98 0.16 0.35
CA ASN A 258 -15.30 -0.10 -1.06
C ASN A 258 -14.52 -1.32 -1.59
N TYR A 259 -13.23 -1.43 -1.28
CA TYR A 259 -12.40 -2.59 -1.63
C TYR A 259 -13.00 -3.87 -1.05
N THR A 260 -13.27 -3.89 0.25
CA THR A 260 -13.80 -5.08 0.95
C THR A 260 -15.12 -5.53 0.33
N LYS A 261 -16.04 -4.59 0.08
CA LYS A 261 -17.33 -4.88 -0.57
C LYS A 261 -17.14 -5.44 -1.98
N GLN A 262 -16.39 -4.75 -2.84
CA GLN A 262 -16.17 -5.18 -4.22
C GLN A 262 -15.43 -6.53 -4.30
N SER A 263 -14.48 -6.77 -3.40
CA SER A 263 -13.76 -8.04 -3.30
C SER A 263 -14.69 -9.19 -2.98
N ILE A 264 -15.50 -9.05 -1.93
CA ILE A 264 -16.46 -10.09 -1.52
C ILE A 264 -17.50 -10.33 -2.62
N ASP A 265 -18.05 -9.27 -3.21
CA ASP A 265 -19.04 -9.38 -4.29
C ASP A 265 -18.44 -10.06 -5.53
N LYS A 266 -17.20 -9.75 -5.89
CA LYS A 266 -16.49 -10.38 -7.01
C LYS A 266 -16.20 -11.86 -6.72
N ILE A 267 -15.68 -12.20 -5.54
CA ILE A 267 -15.42 -13.59 -5.13
C ILE A 267 -16.73 -14.38 -5.17
N ARG A 268 -17.80 -13.86 -4.56
CA ARG A 268 -19.12 -14.49 -4.58
C ARG A 268 -19.64 -14.68 -6.01
N TYR A 269 -19.50 -13.67 -6.87
CA TYR A 269 -19.91 -13.75 -8.26
C TYR A 269 -19.14 -14.86 -9.00
N VAL A 270 -17.82 -14.92 -8.87
CA VAL A 270 -16.99 -15.92 -9.58
C VAL A 270 -17.24 -17.31 -9.02
N MET A 271 -17.36 -17.48 -7.70
CA MET A 271 -17.70 -18.75 -7.07
C MET A 271 -19.12 -19.23 -7.41
N SER A 272 -20.07 -18.32 -7.56
CA SER A 272 -21.46 -18.65 -7.93
C SER A 272 -21.67 -18.75 -9.44
N ALA A 273 -20.65 -18.45 -10.24
CA ALA A 273 -20.77 -18.46 -11.72
C ALA A 273 -21.19 -19.84 -12.28
N ASP A 274 -20.80 -20.92 -11.60
CA ASP A 274 -21.19 -22.28 -11.99
C ASP A 274 -22.67 -22.58 -11.72
N HIS A 275 -23.33 -21.82 -10.83
CA HIS A 275 -24.73 -22.02 -10.42
C HIS A 275 -25.67 -20.91 -10.91
N SER A 276 -25.16 -19.75 -11.28
CA SER A 276 -25.97 -18.66 -11.81
C SER A 276 -26.34 -18.89 -13.28
N ILE A 277 -27.48 -18.35 -13.72
CA ILE A 277 -27.90 -18.39 -15.12
C ILE A 277 -26.81 -17.79 -16.02
N LYS A 278 -26.15 -16.71 -15.59
CA LYS A 278 -25.04 -16.08 -16.32
C LYS A 278 -23.81 -16.98 -16.42
N GLY A 279 -23.46 -17.70 -15.35
CA GLY A 279 -22.35 -18.65 -15.34
C GLY A 279 -22.65 -19.85 -16.25
N LYS A 280 -23.86 -20.40 -16.17
CA LYS A 280 -24.31 -21.49 -17.08
C LYS A 280 -24.29 -21.04 -18.54
N LEU A 281 -24.77 -19.81 -18.84
CA LEU A 281 -24.68 -19.22 -20.17
C LEU A 281 -23.23 -19.04 -20.64
N ALA A 282 -22.33 -18.59 -19.78
CA ALA A 282 -20.90 -18.43 -20.10
C ALA A 282 -20.24 -19.78 -20.41
N VAL A 283 -20.56 -20.82 -19.63
CA VAL A 283 -20.08 -22.20 -19.88
C VAL A 283 -20.63 -22.72 -21.22
N LEU A 284 -21.92 -22.52 -21.49
CA LEU A 284 -22.53 -22.91 -22.76
C LEU A 284 -21.92 -22.17 -23.94
N LEU A 285 -21.71 -20.87 -23.86
CA LEU A 285 -21.04 -20.09 -24.90
C LEU A 285 -19.61 -20.54 -25.15
N LYS A 286 -18.88 -20.84 -24.08
CA LYS A 286 -17.50 -21.37 -24.17
C LYS A 286 -17.49 -22.77 -24.80
N ALA A 287 -18.42 -23.62 -24.41
CA ALA A 287 -18.59 -24.93 -25.03
C ALA A 287 -18.94 -24.81 -26.53
N TYR A 288 -19.85 -23.91 -26.87
CA TYR A 288 -20.23 -23.63 -28.27
C TYR A 288 -19.04 -23.14 -29.12
N THR A 289 -18.24 -22.21 -28.59
CA THR A 289 -17.06 -21.70 -29.33
C THR A 289 -15.95 -22.72 -29.49
N SER A 290 -15.87 -23.73 -28.61
CA SER A 290 -14.87 -24.80 -28.65
C SER A 290 -15.33 -26.05 -29.39
N ALA A 291 -16.62 -26.13 -29.74
CA ALA A 291 -17.21 -27.29 -30.40
C ALA A 291 -17.01 -27.27 -31.93
N ASN A 292 -16.93 -28.47 -32.52
CA ASN A 292 -17.00 -28.65 -33.97
C ASN A 292 -18.46 -28.42 -34.45
N GLU A 293 -18.70 -28.37 -35.76
CA GLU A 293 -20.01 -28.04 -36.34
C GLU A 293 -21.15 -28.92 -35.81
N THR A 294 -20.95 -30.24 -35.70
CA THR A 294 -21.94 -31.18 -35.14
C THR A 294 -22.22 -30.91 -33.65
N GLY A 295 -21.18 -30.52 -32.88
CA GLY A 295 -21.34 -30.14 -31.47
C GLY A 295 -22.09 -28.84 -31.29
N LYS A 296 -21.95 -27.89 -32.20
CA LYS A 296 -22.70 -26.65 -32.20
C LYS A 296 -24.19 -26.85 -32.47
N GLU A 297 -24.52 -27.73 -33.44
CA GLU A 297 -25.90 -28.11 -33.73
C GLU A 297 -26.56 -28.77 -32.50
N ASN A 298 -25.90 -29.72 -31.84
CA ASN A 298 -26.43 -30.37 -30.65
C ASN A 298 -26.66 -29.39 -29.50
N ILE A 299 -25.77 -28.42 -29.31
CA ILE A 299 -25.95 -27.38 -28.28
C ILE A 299 -27.13 -26.49 -28.64
N PHE A 300 -27.34 -26.18 -29.92
CA PHE A 300 -28.43 -25.35 -30.39
C PHE A 300 -29.79 -26.05 -30.23
N GLU A 301 -29.91 -27.33 -30.60
CA GLU A 301 -31.09 -28.14 -30.35
C GLU A 301 -31.46 -28.22 -28.86
N MET A 302 -30.44 -28.44 -28.00
CA MET A 302 -30.64 -28.47 -26.55
C MET A 302 -31.14 -27.11 -26.00
N LEU A 303 -30.72 -25.99 -26.60
CA LEU A 303 -31.18 -24.68 -26.23
C LEU A 303 -32.63 -24.42 -26.74
N GLU A 304 -32.98 -24.83 -27.95
CA GLU A 304 -34.34 -24.71 -28.49
C GLU A 304 -35.37 -25.50 -27.67
N GLU A 305 -35.00 -26.68 -27.19
CA GLU A 305 -35.88 -27.51 -26.35
C GLU A 305 -36.11 -26.93 -24.94
N ASN A 306 -35.09 -26.26 -24.36
CA ASN A 306 -35.09 -25.87 -22.94
C ASN A 306 -35.27 -24.37 -22.68
N VAL A 307 -35.15 -23.51 -23.70
CA VAL A 307 -35.22 -22.04 -23.55
C VAL A 307 -36.39 -21.48 -24.36
N SER A 308 -37.45 -21.11 -23.70
CA SER A 308 -38.49 -20.33 -24.32
C SER A 308 -38.09 -18.83 -24.32
N LEU A 309 -37.79 -18.29 -25.50
CA LEU A 309 -37.62 -16.85 -25.66
C LEU A 309 -38.98 -16.18 -25.65
N ASN A 310 -39.29 -15.45 -24.57
CA ASN A 310 -40.42 -14.53 -24.58
C ASN A 310 -40.15 -13.47 -25.64
N ARG A 311 -41.14 -13.22 -26.52
CA ARG A 311 -41.08 -12.13 -27.49
C ARG A 311 -40.78 -10.84 -26.76
N GLN A 312 -39.60 -10.31 -26.97
CA GLN A 312 -39.31 -8.94 -26.55
C GLN A 312 -39.99 -8.02 -27.55
N GLU A 313 -41.03 -7.29 -27.10
CA GLU A 313 -41.56 -6.20 -27.86
C GLU A 313 -40.55 -5.06 -27.89
N TYR A 314 -40.23 -4.57 -29.09
CA TYR A 314 -39.36 -3.41 -29.25
C TYR A 314 -39.98 -2.23 -28.52
N ILE A 315 -39.21 -1.55 -27.68
CA ILE A 315 -39.62 -0.25 -27.13
C ILE A 315 -39.54 0.75 -28.28
N ASP A 316 -40.68 1.04 -28.86
CA ASP A 316 -40.82 2.10 -29.88
C ASP A 316 -41.13 3.45 -29.20
N SER A 317 -41.05 4.55 -29.95
CA SER A 317 -41.35 5.88 -29.44
C SER A 317 -42.79 6.02 -28.90
N GLY A 318 -43.75 5.17 -29.34
CA GLY A 318 -45.10 5.10 -28.83
C GLY A 318 -45.24 4.47 -27.45
N SER A 319 -44.31 3.58 -27.07
CA SER A 319 -44.31 2.90 -25.77
C SER A 319 -44.06 3.86 -24.59
N PHE A 320 -43.43 5.01 -24.81
CA PHE A 320 -43.23 6.05 -23.80
C PHE A 320 -44.50 6.81 -23.42
N TYR A 321 -45.56 6.73 -24.23
CA TYR A 321 -46.80 7.48 -24.02
C TYR A 321 -47.91 6.66 -23.38
N HIS A 322 -47.74 5.39 -23.09
CA HIS A 322 -48.70 4.62 -22.35
C HIS A 322 -48.68 5.05 -20.87
N LYS A 323 -49.72 5.78 -20.48
CA LYS A 323 -50.01 6.06 -19.07
C LYS A 323 -50.02 4.72 -18.33
N ASN A 324 -49.15 4.57 -17.35
CA ASN A 324 -49.24 3.48 -16.39
C ASN A 324 -50.62 3.50 -15.74
N ILE A 325 -51.53 2.66 -16.22
CA ILE A 325 -52.80 2.39 -15.56
C ILE A 325 -52.38 1.69 -14.26
N LYS A 326 -52.42 2.43 -13.16
CA LYS A 326 -52.20 1.84 -11.83
C LYS A 326 -53.22 0.74 -11.68
N SER A 327 -52.80 -0.52 -11.76
CA SER A 327 -53.66 -1.65 -11.43
C SER A 327 -54.20 -1.40 -10.03
N LYS A 328 -55.54 -1.46 -9.88
CA LYS A 328 -56.17 -1.40 -8.57
C LYS A 328 -55.49 -2.46 -7.71
N ARG A 329 -54.85 -2.03 -6.62
CA ARG A 329 -54.29 -2.96 -5.65
C ARG A 329 -55.39 -3.94 -5.22
N SER A 330 -55.25 -5.20 -5.55
CA SER A 330 -56.07 -6.26 -5.02
C SER A 330 -55.95 -6.22 -3.49
N ASN A 331 -57.09 -6.14 -2.79
CA ASN A 331 -57.13 -6.24 -1.33
C ASN A 331 -56.95 -7.68 -0.84
N GLN A 332 -56.25 -8.52 -1.58
CA GLN A 332 -55.88 -9.82 -1.09
C GLN A 332 -54.71 -9.67 -0.10
N PRO A 333 -54.77 -10.25 1.08
CA PRO A 333 -53.65 -10.26 1.99
C PRO A 333 -52.44 -10.92 1.30
N PRO A 334 -51.22 -10.41 1.54
CA PRO A 334 -50.04 -11.01 0.94
C PRO A 334 -49.99 -12.49 1.29
N LEU A 335 -49.84 -13.34 0.27
CA LEU A 335 -49.56 -14.76 0.47
C LEU A 335 -48.36 -14.83 1.41
N ALA A 336 -48.51 -15.57 2.51
CA ALA A 336 -47.41 -15.88 3.41
C ALA A 336 -46.34 -16.58 2.60
N VAL A 337 -45.24 -15.87 2.36
CA VAL A 337 -44.04 -16.49 1.78
C VAL A 337 -43.49 -17.40 2.87
N GLU A 338 -43.56 -18.71 2.67
CA GLU A 338 -42.78 -19.64 3.48
C GLU A 338 -41.31 -19.29 3.24
N VAL A 339 -40.70 -18.69 4.25
CA VAL A 339 -39.27 -18.48 4.27
C VAL A 339 -38.65 -19.86 4.45
N HIS A 340 -38.20 -20.44 3.34
CA HIS A 340 -37.26 -21.54 3.42
C HIS A 340 -35.99 -20.98 4.08
N ASN A 341 -35.72 -21.42 5.30
CA ASN A 341 -34.43 -21.17 5.95
C ASN A 341 -33.35 -21.76 5.05
N ASP A 342 -32.71 -20.88 4.31
CA ASP A 342 -31.57 -21.26 3.49
C ASP A 342 -30.41 -21.60 4.44
N ILE A 343 -29.77 -22.75 4.22
CA ILE A 343 -28.58 -23.22 4.99
C ILE A 343 -27.53 -22.10 5.13
N GLY A 344 -27.54 -21.10 4.22
CA GLY A 344 -26.72 -19.91 4.29
C GLY A 344 -26.98 -19.00 5.49
N GLU A 345 -28.22 -18.86 5.96
CA GLU A 345 -28.54 -18.01 7.11
C GLU A 345 -28.11 -18.66 8.45
N GLU A 346 -28.20 -19.97 8.55
CA GLU A 346 -27.69 -20.71 9.72
C GLU A 346 -26.17 -20.60 9.83
N LEU A 347 -25.43 -20.72 8.72
CA LEU A 347 -23.98 -20.56 8.67
C LEU A 347 -23.55 -19.13 9.04
N ILE A 348 -24.26 -18.13 8.54
CA ILE A 348 -23.99 -16.72 8.84
C ILE A 348 -24.27 -16.43 10.32
N SER A 349 -25.38 -16.96 10.87
CA SER A 349 -25.71 -16.79 12.29
C SER A 349 -24.71 -17.50 13.22
N GLU A 350 -24.20 -18.67 12.81
CA GLU A 350 -23.15 -19.38 13.53
C GLU A 350 -21.82 -18.64 13.51
N VAL A 351 -21.41 -18.09 12.36
CA VAL A 351 -20.19 -17.27 12.21
C VAL A 351 -20.31 -15.99 13.04
N ILE A 352 -21.44 -15.31 13.02
CA ILE A 352 -21.69 -14.10 13.82
C ILE A 352 -21.65 -14.45 15.32
N SER A 353 -22.23 -15.59 15.73
CA SER A 353 -22.21 -16.06 17.11
C SER A 353 -20.79 -16.39 17.59
N ARG A 354 -19.97 -17.02 16.77
CA ARG A 354 -18.55 -17.31 17.07
C ARG A 354 -17.72 -16.03 17.17
N ILE A 355 -17.93 -15.05 16.30
CA ILE A 355 -17.28 -13.73 16.36
C ILE A 355 -17.69 -13.02 17.66
N ARG A 356 -18.97 -13.04 18.02
CA ARG A 356 -19.49 -12.39 19.23
C ARG A 356 -18.96 -13.05 20.51
N ASN A 357 -18.84 -14.36 20.54
CA ASN A 357 -18.28 -15.10 21.66
C ASN A 357 -16.77 -14.92 21.79
N GLY A 358 -16.02 -14.89 20.69
CA GLY A 358 -14.59 -14.59 20.68
C GLY A 358 -14.25 -13.18 21.18
N PHE A 359 -15.14 -12.21 20.97
CA PHE A 359 -14.97 -10.85 21.54
C PHE A 359 -15.34 -10.78 23.03
N SER A 360 -16.19 -11.66 23.54
CA SER A 360 -16.53 -11.71 24.97
C SER A 360 -15.45 -12.40 25.81
N GLU A 361 -14.78 -13.42 25.28
CA GLU A 361 -13.69 -14.11 25.98
C GLU A 361 -12.42 -13.24 26.14
N ASN A 362 -12.11 -12.37 25.16
CA ASN A 362 -10.99 -11.45 25.28
C ASN A 362 -11.22 -10.26 26.24
N ARG A 363 -12.45 -10.05 26.73
CA ARG A 363 -12.74 -9.02 27.75
C ARG A 363 -12.60 -9.55 29.19
N VAL A 364 -12.61 -10.86 29.39
CA VAL A 364 -12.52 -11.47 30.72
C VAL A 364 -11.06 -11.67 31.17
N ASN A 365 -10.09 -11.59 30.28
CA ASN A 365 -8.66 -11.73 30.59
C ASN A 365 -7.89 -10.40 30.71
N ALA A 366 -8.58 -9.27 30.86
CA ALA A 366 -8.01 -7.94 31.00
C ALA A 366 -8.25 -7.28 32.37
N ASP A 367 -8.56 -8.08 33.40
CA ASP A 367 -8.59 -7.66 34.83
C ASP A 367 -7.48 -8.36 35.64
#